data_77f905fc59ce8a628f064cec43192ac8
#
_entry.id   77f905fc59ce8a628f064cec43192ac8
#
_cell.length_a   1.000
_cell.length_b   1.000
_cell.length_c   1.000
_cell.angle_alpha   90.00
_cell.angle_beta   90.00
_cell.angle_gamma   90.00
#
_symmetry.space_group_name_H-M   'P 1'
#
loop_
_entity.id
_entity.type
_entity.pdbx_description
1 polymer ?
#
loop_
_entity_poly.entity_id
_entity_poly.type
_entity_poly.pdbx_seq_one_letter_code
_entity_poly.pdbx_strand_id
1 'polypeptide(L)'
;MTLRSLLVATDFSDDAGHAAHRAAVLAAEKGGQLELLHVISRPSLDALRDMFRSHPGAEATLMDDVRVTLSKMAEDITRETGAAANSRVAVGYVLDEILSASEHADMLILGAHGLNPLRDLILGTTAERLLRRCKRPVLVVKRPPQGRYSNVLVPVDFSPHSATALQLATRVTSHANITVAHAFDVPFEGKLRLADVSVEEIEHYRAQIQQQALGKIRSLIQSVHDDMHSFKDVVERGDPRRLILAKETQLGADLIVIGKHGSMIEDLLIGSVTRHILSDSKCDVLVDTSRAK
;
A
#
# COMPACT_ATOMS: atom_id res chain seq x y z
N MET A 1 -12.47 -13.12 1.02
CA MET A 1 -11.10 -13.65 0.89
C MET A 1 -10.37 -13.33 2.18
N THR A 2 -9.92 -14.32 2.92
CA THR A 2 -9.14 -14.12 4.16
C THR A 2 -7.68 -13.90 3.81
N LEU A 3 -7.02 -12.95 4.49
CA LEU A 3 -5.58 -12.71 4.32
C LEU A 3 -4.79 -13.83 5.03
N ARG A 4 -4.48 -14.90 4.30
CA ARG A 4 -3.79 -16.08 4.85
C ARG A 4 -2.34 -16.20 4.39
N SER A 5 -1.98 -15.59 3.27
CA SER A 5 -0.65 -15.70 2.69
C SER A 5 -0.10 -14.31 2.38
N LEU A 6 0.93 -13.91 3.10
CA LEU A 6 1.60 -12.62 2.94
C LEU A 6 3.00 -12.84 2.36
N LEU A 7 3.35 -12.11 1.31
CA LEU A 7 4.67 -12.14 0.69
C LEU A 7 5.40 -10.84 0.98
N VAL A 8 6.58 -10.92 1.56
CA VAL A 8 7.49 -9.79 1.73
C VAL A 8 8.68 -9.94 0.80
N ALA A 9 8.91 -8.97 -0.08
CA ALA A 9 10.16 -8.90 -0.81
C ALA A 9 11.18 -8.07 -0.02
N THR A 10 12.34 -8.65 0.25
CA THR A 10 13.40 -8.03 1.05
C THR A 10 14.72 -7.94 0.28
N ASP A 11 15.40 -6.83 0.43
CA ASP A 11 16.79 -6.61 0.03
C ASP A 11 17.71 -6.43 1.23
N PHE A 12 17.21 -6.77 2.43
CA PHE A 12 17.88 -6.61 3.72
C PHE A 12 18.09 -5.15 4.16
N SER A 13 17.46 -4.18 3.52
CA SER A 13 17.46 -2.79 4.00
C SER A 13 16.61 -2.65 5.27
N ASP A 14 16.79 -1.55 6.01
CA ASP A 14 16.01 -1.24 7.21
C ASP A 14 14.50 -1.16 6.88
N ASP A 15 14.15 -0.54 5.76
CA ASP A 15 12.76 -0.43 5.32
C ASP A 15 12.16 -1.80 4.97
N ALA A 16 12.95 -2.71 4.38
CA ALA A 16 12.52 -4.09 4.17
C ALA A 16 12.38 -4.86 5.49
N GLY A 17 13.20 -4.55 6.50
CA GLY A 17 13.05 -5.04 7.87
C GLY A 17 11.73 -4.58 8.49
N HIS A 18 11.39 -3.29 8.37
CA HIS A 18 10.11 -2.74 8.82
C HIS A 18 8.92 -3.42 8.11
N ALA A 19 9.06 -3.66 6.81
CA ALA A 19 8.04 -4.36 6.02
C ALA A 19 7.81 -5.79 6.50
N ALA A 20 8.88 -6.51 6.84
CA ALA A 20 8.80 -7.87 7.36
C ALA A 20 8.12 -7.93 8.74
N HIS A 21 8.48 -7.02 9.65
CA HIS A 21 7.82 -6.91 10.96
C HIS A 21 6.34 -6.51 10.82
N ARG A 22 6.00 -5.60 9.92
CA ARG A 22 4.60 -5.22 9.64
C ARG A 22 3.80 -6.41 9.13
N ALA A 23 4.37 -7.18 8.21
CA ALA A 23 3.75 -8.40 7.69
C ALA A 23 3.52 -9.43 8.79
N ALA A 24 4.47 -9.58 9.71
CA ALA A 24 4.34 -10.49 10.83
C ALA A 24 3.23 -10.08 11.81
N VAL A 25 3.10 -8.79 12.12
CA VAL A 25 1.97 -8.27 12.92
C VAL A 25 0.64 -8.60 12.26
N LEU A 26 0.52 -8.37 10.94
CA LEU A 26 -0.69 -8.71 10.18
C LEU A 26 -0.95 -10.22 10.15
N ALA A 27 0.08 -11.04 9.95
CA ALA A 27 -0.03 -12.49 9.94
C ALA A 27 -0.50 -13.03 11.30
N ALA A 28 0.10 -12.55 12.40
CA ALA A 28 -0.30 -12.92 13.76
C ALA A 28 -1.76 -12.53 14.05
N GLU A 29 -2.18 -11.33 13.61
CA GLU A 29 -3.53 -10.83 13.82
C GLU A 29 -4.60 -11.62 13.05
N LYS A 30 -4.27 -12.09 11.84
CA LYS A 30 -5.22 -12.78 10.94
C LYS A 30 -5.06 -14.30 10.94
N GLY A 31 -4.10 -14.86 11.68
CA GLY A 31 -3.78 -16.30 11.65
C GLY A 31 -3.25 -16.73 10.28
N GLY A 32 -2.50 -15.85 9.62
CA GLY A 32 -1.90 -16.07 8.30
C GLY A 32 -0.46 -16.57 8.38
N GLN A 33 0.11 -16.85 7.20
CA GLN A 33 1.51 -17.23 7.01
C GLN A 33 2.27 -16.11 6.30
N LEU A 34 3.55 -15.99 6.61
CA LEU A 34 4.45 -15.02 6.02
C LEU A 34 5.56 -15.74 5.23
N GLU A 35 5.79 -15.35 4.00
CA GLU A 35 6.97 -15.73 3.22
C GLU A 35 7.87 -14.51 3.02
N LEU A 36 9.13 -14.61 3.43
CA LEU A 36 10.18 -13.66 3.11
C LEU A 36 10.88 -14.12 1.82
N LEU A 37 10.85 -13.28 0.79
CA LEU A 37 11.50 -13.54 -0.49
C LEU A 37 12.67 -12.59 -0.69
N HIS A 38 13.87 -13.14 -0.84
CA HIS A 38 15.01 -12.41 -1.37
C HIS A 38 15.34 -12.91 -2.79
N VAL A 39 15.56 -11.98 -3.72
CA VAL A 39 15.90 -12.31 -5.11
C VAL A 39 17.33 -11.87 -5.40
N ILE A 40 18.20 -12.85 -5.65
CA ILE A 40 19.55 -12.58 -6.16
C ILE A 40 19.42 -12.27 -7.64
N SER A 41 19.80 -11.05 -8.02
CA SER A 41 19.75 -10.58 -9.41
C SER A 41 20.68 -11.41 -10.30
N ARG A 42 20.12 -12.05 -11.33
CA ARG A 42 20.93 -12.82 -12.31
C ARG A 42 22.04 -11.99 -12.94
N PRO A 43 21.82 -10.76 -13.43
CA PRO A 43 22.90 -9.92 -13.94
C PRO A 43 24.01 -9.64 -12.92
N SER A 44 23.66 -9.46 -11.63
CA SER A 44 24.66 -9.26 -10.58
C SER A 44 25.48 -10.53 -10.31
N LEU A 45 24.80 -11.68 -10.36
CA LEU A 45 25.46 -12.98 -10.18
C LEU A 45 26.40 -13.30 -11.35
N ASP A 46 25.99 -13.02 -12.58
CA ASP A 46 26.84 -13.21 -13.78
C ASP A 46 28.05 -12.27 -13.74
N ALA A 47 27.87 -11.01 -13.32
CA ALA A 47 28.99 -10.08 -13.11
C ALA A 47 29.95 -10.56 -12.02
N LEU A 48 29.44 -11.14 -10.93
CA LEU A 48 30.26 -11.76 -9.89
C LEU A 48 31.10 -12.93 -10.45
N ARG A 49 30.49 -13.81 -11.21
CA ARG A 49 31.16 -14.95 -11.86
C ARG A 49 32.29 -14.48 -12.78
N ASP A 50 32.04 -13.44 -13.56
CA ASP A 50 33.04 -12.88 -14.46
C ASP A 50 34.21 -12.24 -13.71
N MET A 51 33.93 -11.55 -12.63
CA MET A 51 34.94 -10.87 -11.79
C MET A 51 35.81 -11.87 -11.00
N PHE A 52 35.19 -12.95 -10.47
CA PHE A 52 35.82 -13.91 -9.59
C PHE A 52 36.04 -15.30 -10.25
N ARG A 53 36.37 -15.33 -11.55
CA ARG A 53 36.64 -16.58 -12.29
C ARG A 53 37.70 -17.49 -11.66
N SER A 54 38.66 -16.92 -10.91
CA SER A 54 39.69 -17.63 -10.17
C SER A 54 39.23 -18.15 -8.78
N HIS A 55 37.98 -17.87 -8.36
CA HIS A 55 37.44 -18.28 -7.05
C HIS A 55 36.15 -19.08 -7.25
N PRO A 56 36.19 -20.34 -7.66
CA PRO A 56 34.99 -21.11 -8.04
C PRO A 56 33.98 -21.35 -6.91
N GLY A 57 34.36 -21.08 -5.64
CA GLY A 57 33.48 -21.20 -4.48
C GLY A 57 32.75 -19.90 -4.11
N ALA A 58 33.09 -18.73 -4.68
CA ALA A 58 32.56 -17.45 -4.27
C ALA A 58 31.04 -17.34 -4.41
N GLU A 59 30.47 -17.90 -5.50
CA GLU A 59 29.03 -17.92 -5.71
C GLU A 59 28.30 -18.78 -4.67
N ALA A 60 28.81 -19.99 -4.39
CA ALA A 60 28.21 -20.88 -3.41
C ALA A 60 28.21 -20.25 -2.01
N THR A 61 29.33 -19.63 -1.62
CA THR A 61 29.44 -18.91 -0.34
C THR A 61 28.42 -17.78 -0.27
N LEU A 62 28.29 -16.94 -1.31
CA LEU A 62 27.32 -15.86 -1.35
C LEU A 62 25.89 -16.39 -1.21
N MET A 63 25.56 -17.47 -1.93
CA MET A 63 24.23 -18.08 -1.87
C MET A 63 23.91 -18.61 -0.47
N ASP A 64 24.86 -19.22 0.19
CA ASP A 64 24.70 -19.78 1.53
C ASP A 64 24.61 -18.65 2.58
N ASP A 65 25.40 -17.60 2.47
CA ASP A 65 25.33 -16.43 3.36
C ASP A 65 23.94 -15.73 3.26
N VAL A 66 23.42 -15.58 2.05
CA VAL A 66 22.08 -15.02 1.80
C VAL A 66 20.99 -15.90 2.41
N ARG A 67 21.08 -17.23 2.23
CA ARG A 67 20.11 -18.18 2.82
C ARG A 67 20.13 -18.12 4.34
N VAL A 68 21.32 -18.15 4.95
CA VAL A 68 21.50 -18.09 6.40
C VAL A 68 20.91 -16.78 6.93
N THR A 69 21.23 -15.65 6.30
CA THR A 69 20.74 -14.34 6.71
C THR A 69 19.21 -14.27 6.63
N LEU A 70 18.62 -14.74 5.54
CA LEU A 70 17.16 -14.72 5.35
C LEU A 70 16.44 -15.68 6.32
N SER A 71 17.01 -16.87 6.56
CA SER A 71 16.46 -17.84 7.53
C SER A 71 16.49 -17.28 8.96
N LYS A 72 17.61 -16.66 9.34
CA LYS A 72 17.71 -16.01 10.64
C LYS A 72 16.68 -14.89 10.81
N MET A 73 16.47 -14.06 9.79
CA MET A 73 15.43 -13.04 9.79
C MET A 73 14.03 -13.64 10.00
N ALA A 74 13.70 -14.75 9.34
CA ALA A 74 12.42 -15.45 9.52
C ALA A 74 12.27 -16.05 10.93
N GLU A 75 13.33 -16.63 11.48
CA GLU A 75 13.35 -17.16 12.85
C GLU A 75 13.18 -16.05 13.90
N ASP A 76 13.87 -14.92 13.74
CA ASP A 76 13.77 -13.77 14.63
C ASP A 76 12.34 -13.22 14.64
N ILE A 77 11.74 -13.02 13.46
CA ILE A 77 10.34 -12.61 13.30
C ILE A 77 9.39 -13.59 13.98
N THR A 78 9.55 -14.89 13.75
CA THR A 78 8.70 -15.92 14.35
C THR A 78 8.79 -15.89 15.87
N ARG A 79 10.00 -15.72 16.41
CA ARG A 79 10.24 -15.63 17.86
C ARG A 79 9.61 -14.38 18.48
N GLU A 80 9.70 -13.24 17.79
CA GLU A 80 9.25 -11.94 18.33
C GLU A 80 7.73 -11.77 18.23
N THR A 81 7.10 -12.30 17.17
CA THR A 81 5.70 -12.04 16.87
C THR A 81 4.78 -13.24 17.02
N GLY A 82 5.34 -14.46 17.07
CA GLY A 82 4.59 -15.71 17.03
C GLY A 82 4.00 -16.05 15.65
N ALA A 83 4.21 -15.21 14.63
CA ALA A 83 3.75 -15.48 13.27
C ALA A 83 4.67 -16.49 12.59
N ALA A 84 4.10 -17.51 11.93
CA ALA A 84 4.88 -18.45 11.15
C ALA A 84 5.49 -17.75 9.91
N ALA A 85 6.81 -17.63 9.90
CA ALA A 85 7.56 -17.02 8.80
C ALA A 85 8.45 -18.05 8.10
N ASN A 86 8.30 -18.16 6.79
CA ASN A 86 9.16 -18.96 5.93
C ASN A 86 10.11 -18.06 5.15
N SER A 87 11.23 -18.62 4.69
CA SER A 87 12.23 -17.90 3.89
C SER A 87 12.44 -18.59 2.55
N ARG A 88 12.54 -17.79 1.47
CA ARG A 88 12.83 -18.27 0.11
C ARG A 88 13.82 -17.36 -0.58
N VAL A 89 14.91 -17.95 -1.10
CA VAL A 89 15.86 -17.27 -1.98
C VAL A 89 15.58 -17.70 -3.41
N ALA A 90 15.39 -16.75 -4.31
CA ALA A 90 15.26 -16.96 -5.75
C ALA A 90 16.46 -16.35 -6.51
N VAL A 91 16.74 -16.86 -7.70
CA VAL A 91 17.75 -16.30 -8.61
C VAL A 91 17.07 -15.97 -9.92
N GLY A 92 17.08 -14.70 -10.32
CA GLY A 92 16.41 -14.30 -11.56
C GLY A 92 16.39 -12.79 -11.76
N TYR A 93 15.44 -12.32 -12.57
CA TYR A 93 15.15 -10.90 -12.69
C TYR A 93 14.23 -10.50 -11.54
N VAL A 94 14.69 -9.57 -10.69
CA VAL A 94 14.05 -9.20 -9.41
C VAL A 94 12.55 -8.95 -9.56
N LEU A 95 12.14 -8.15 -10.55
CA LEU A 95 10.73 -7.84 -10.76
C LEU A 95 9.90 -9.06 -11.13
N ASP A 96 10.43 -9.92 -12.02
CA ASP A 96 9.66 -11.04 -12.54
C ASP A 96 9.52 -12.14 -11.47
N GLU A 97 10.57 -12.38 -10.67
CA GLU A 97 10.52 -13.34 -9.56
C GLU A 97 9.53 -12.88 -8.47
N ILE A 98 9.54 -11.59 -8.10
CA ILE A 98 8.59 -11.07 -7.09
C ILE A 98 7.16 -11.11 -7.62
N LEU A 99 6.93 -10.73 -8.90
CA LEU A 99 5.59 -10.78 -9.50
C LEU A 99 5.06 -12.19 -9.56
N SER A 100 5.89 -13.16 -10.01
CA SER A 100 5.51 -14.57 -10.03
C SER A 100 5.16 -15.10 -8.65
N ALA A 101 5.98 -14.79 -7.64
CA ALA A 101 5.71 -15.17 -6.25
C ALA A 101 4.41 -14.55 -5.73
N SER A 102 4.15 -13.29 -6.08
CA SER A 102 2.95 -12.56 -5.62
C SER A 102 1.64 -13.17 -6.14
N GLU A 103 1.66 -13.93 -7.23
CA GLU A 103 0.45 -14.59 -7.74
C GLU A 103 -0.12 -15.64 -6.76
N HIS A 104 0.73 -16.18 -5.88
CA HIS A 104 0.37 -17.17 -4.86
C HIS A 104 0.12 -16.58 -3.48
N ALA A 105 0.25 -15.25 -3.33
CA ALA A 105 -0.01 -14.53 -2.09
C ALA A 105 -1.31 -13.73 -2.15
N ASP A 106 -1.87 -13.44 -0.98
CA ASP A 106 -3.03 -12.54 -0.87
C ASP A 106 -2.63 -11.07 -0.91
N MET A 107 -1.39 -10.76 -0.51
CA MET A 107 -0.83 -9.41 -0.48
C MET A 107 0.69 -9.45 -0.64
N LEU A 108 1.22 -8.49 -1.39
CA LEU A 108 2.65 -8.19 -1.47
C LEU A 108 2.98 -7.02 -0.52
N ILE A 109 4.05 -7.16 0.26
CA ILE A 109 4.48 -6.15 1.24
C ILE A 109 5.92 -5.75 0.91
N LEU A 110 6.17 -4.46 0.88
CA LEU A 110 7.44 -3.86 0.45
C LEU A 110 7.84 -2.76 1.42
N GLY A 111 9.14 -2.56 1.60
CA GLY A 111 9.67 -1.32 2.16
C GLY A 111 9.54 -0.17 1.17
N ALA A 112 9.47 1.06 1.68
CA ALA A 112 9.38 2.25 0.84
C ALA A 112 10.65 2.48 0.02
N HIS A 113 11.82 2.17 0.60
CA HIS A 113 13.13 2.32 -0.03
C HIS A 113 13.93 1.03 0.09
N GLY A 114 14.93 0.87 -0.78
CA GLY A 114 15.88 -0.24 -0.74
C GLY A 114 17.26 0.22 -0.27
N LEU A 115 18.27 -0.67 -0.38
CA LEU A 115 19.66 -0.45 0.06
C LEU A 115 20.33 0.80 -0.51
N ASN A 116 19.91 1.28 -1.69
CA ASN A 116 20.45 2.46 -2.34
C ASN A 116 19.36 3.51 -2.55
N PRO A 117 18.92 4.20 -1.50
CA PRO A 117 17.95 5.27 -1.64
C PRO A 117 18.63 6.44 -2.38
N LEU A 118 18.19 6.72 -3.60
CA LEU A 118 18.52 7.98 -4.24
C LEU A 118 17.83 9.09 -3.42
N ARG A 119 18.60 10.08 -2.98
CA ARG A 119 18.15 11.14 -2.03
C ARG A 119 16.88 11.88 -2.45
N ASP A 120 16.54 11.83 -3.74
CA ASP A 120 15.37 12.54 -4.31
C ASP A 120 14.20 11.59 -4.67
N LEU A 121 14.32 10.27 -4.46
CA LEU A 121 13.25 9.33 -4.73
C LEU A 121 12.48 9.04 -3.43
N ILE A 122 11.24 9.46 -3.42
CA ILE A 122 10.31 9.32 -2.28
C ILE A 122 9.75 7.88 -2.21
N LEU A 123 9.85 7.11 -3.29
CA LEU A 123 9.51 5.69 -3.39
C LEU A 123 10.58 4.97 -4.22
N GLY A 124 11.03 3.81 -3.77
CA GLY A 124 12.03 3.01 -4.48
C GLY A 124 11.55 2.57 -5.88
N THR A 125 12.48 2.58 -6.85
CA THR A 125 12.16 2.25 -8.25
C THR A 125 11.57 0.85 -8.41
N THR A 126 12.00 -0.12 -7.61
CA THR A 126 11.47 -1.49 -7.60
C THR A 126 10.02 -1.50 -7.08
N ALA A 127 9.74 -0.79 -5.98
CA ALA A 127 8.40 -0.67 -5.43
C ALA A 127 7.43 -0.02 -6.42
N GLU A 128 7.83 1.07 -7.10
CA GLU A 128 7.02 1.71 -8.13
C GLU A 128 6.71 0.77 -9.30
N ARG A 129 7.71 0.02 -9.79
CA ARG A 129 7.52 -0.94 -10.90
C ARG A 129 6.62 -2.11 -10.50
N LEU A 130 6.74 -2.60 -9.26
CA LEU A 130 5.88 -3.65 -8.72
C LEU A 130 4.44 -3.17 -8.58
N LEU A 131 4.20 -1.98 -8.04
CA LEU A 131 2.86 -1.37 -7.97
C LEU A 131 2.17 -1.26 -9.33
N ARG A 132 2.92 -0.99 -10.40
CA ARG A 132 2.36 -0.92 -11.76
C ARG A 132 1.92 -2.28 -12.28
N ARG A 133 2.64 -3.36 -11.98
CA ARG A 133 2.48 -4.68 -12.60
C ARG A 133 1.81 -5.72 -11.70
N CYS A 134 1.88 -5.56 -10.39
CA CYS A 134 1.29 -6.49 -9.44
C CYS A 134 -0.24 -6.49 -9.53
N LYS A 135 -0.84 -7.69 -9.50
CA LYS A 135 -2.30 -7.89 -9.52
C LYS A 135 -2.88 -8.14 -8.12
N ARG A 136 -2.02 -8.21 -7.11
CA ARG A 136 -2.39 -8.38 -5.72
C ARG A 136 -2.25 -7.06 -4.98
N PRO A 137 -3.03 -6.79 -3.93
CA PRO A 137 -2.83 -5.61 -3.11
C PRO A 137 -1.37 -5.47 -2.68
N VAL A 138 -0.85 -4.25 -2.71
CA VAL A 138 0.54 -3.94 -2.36
C VAL A 138 0.57 -3.00 -1.18
N LEU A 139 1.14 -3.44 -0.07
CA LEU A 139 1.40 -2.61 1.10
C LEU A 139 2.82 -2.05 1.04
N VAL A 140 2.94 -0.74 1.03
CA VAL A 140 4.21 -0.02 1.14
C VAL A 140 4.39 0.44 2.59
N VAL A 141 5.36 -0.12 3.28
CA VAL A 141 5.67 0.19 4.67
C VAL A 141 6.71 1.28 4.72
N LYS A 142 6.43 2.34 5.46
CA LYS A 142 7.25 3.55 5.52
C LYS A 142 7.88 3.80 6.88
N ARG A 143 7.43 3.10 7.90
CA ARG A 143 7.90 3.29 9.27
C ARG A 143 7.91 1.98 10.06
N PRO A 144 8.70 1.88 11.13
CA PRO A 144 8.64 0.74 12.05
C PRO A 144 7.21 0.54 12.56
N PRO A 145 6.68 -0.70 12.58
CA PRO A 145 5.35 -0.98 13.08
C PRO A 145 5.25 -0.72 14.60
N GLN A 146 4.21 0.00 15.00
CA GLN A 146 3.91 0.29 16.42
C GLN A 146 2.69 -0.53 16.90
N GLY A 147 2.59 -1.80 16.48
CA GLY A 147 1.43 -2.64 16.76
C GLY A 147 0.44 -2.70 15.59
N ARG A 148 -0.83 -2.99 15.89
CA ARG A 148 -1.90 -3.10 14.90
C ARG A 148 -2.27 -1.73 14.32
N TYR A 149 -2.81 -1.71 13.11
CA TYR A 149 -3.39 -0.50 12.56
C TYR A 149 -4.65 -0.11 13.35
N SER A 150 -4.71 1.15 13.77
CA SER A 150 -5.76 1.70 14.63
C SER A 150 -6.57 2.80 13.97
N ASN A 151 -5.94 3.64 13.16
CA ASN A 151 -6.57 4.77 12.47
C ASN A 151 -6.31 4.67 10.97
N VAL A 152 -7.33 4.27 10.23
CA VAL A 152 -7.25 4.02 8.80
C VAL A 152 -7.97 5.11 8.03
N LEU A 153 -7.29 5.67 7.03
CA LEU A 153 -7.88 6.64 6.11
C LEU A 153 -8.12 5.97 4.74
N VAL A 154 -9.37 6.03 4.27
CA VAL A 154 -9.77 5.50 2.96
C VAL A 154 -10.28 6.65 2.10
N PRO A 155 -9.42 7.22 1.24
CA PRO A 155 -9.85 8.21 0.26
C PRO A 155 -10.71 7.56 -0.83
N VAL A 156 -11.84 8.20 -1.17
CA VAL A 156 -12.78 7.68 -2.17
C VAL A 156 -13.12 8.73 -3.23
N ASP A 157 -13.24 8.29 -4.48
CA ASP A 157 -13.68 9.08 -5.63
C ASP A 157 -14.99 8.54 -6.25
N PHE A 158 -15.62 7.59 -5.54
CA PHE A 158 -16.82 6.86 -5.97
C PHE A 158 -16.64 5.99 -7.22
N SER A 159 -15.42 5.75 -7.66
CA SER A 159 -15.13 4.72 -8.64
C SER A 159 -15.33 3.31 -8.06
N PRO A 160 -15.43 2.27 -8.90
CA PRO A 160 -15.47 0.89 -8.41
C PRO A 160 -14.27 0.51 -7.52
N HIS A 161 -13.11 1.12 -7.76
CA HIS A 161 -11.91 0.92 -6.94
C HIS A 161 -12.04 1.49 -5.52
N SER A 162 -12.88 2.50 -5.31
CA SER A 162 -13.17 3.02 -3.98
C SER A 162 -13.87 1.98 -3.09
N ALA A 163 -14.80 1.20 -3.65
CA ALA A 163 -15.50 0.15 -2.93
C ALA A 163 -14.55 -1.00 -2.55
N THR A 164 -13.71 -1.43 -3.49
CA THR A 164 -12.74 -2.51 -3.24
C THR A 164 -11.66 -2.08 -2.24
N ALA A 165 -11.23 -0.81 -2.27
CA ALA A 165 -10.29 -0.27 -1.28
C ALA A 165 -10.90 -0.25 0.13
N LEU A 166 -12.16 0.15 0.28
CA LEU A 166 -12.84 0.11 1.58
C LEU A 166 -13.01 -1.32 2.10
N GLN A 167 -13.41 -2.26 1.25
CA GLN A 167 -13.46 -3.68 1.60
C GLN A 167 -12.08 -4.25 1.97
N LEU A 168 -11.03 -3.78 1.32
CA LEU A 168 -9.66 -4.19 1.64
C LEU A 168 -9.24 -3.65 3.01
N ALA A 169 -9.59 -2.39 3.34
CA ALA A 169 -9.31 -1.80 4.64
C ALA A 169 -9.90 -2.63 5.78
N THR A 170 -11.17 -3.02 5.70
CA THR A 170 -11.81 -3.86 6.73
C THR A 170 -11.21 -5.26 6.82
N ARG A 171 -10.75 -5.83 5.71
CA ARG A 171 -10.09 -7.15 5.72
C ARG A 171 -8.70 -7.13 6.33
N VAL A 172 -7.93 -6.06 6.08
CA VAL A 172 -6.54 -5.95 6.54
C VAL A 172 -6.47 -5.59 8.01
N THR A 173 -7.40 -4.79 8.50
CA THR A 173 -7.41 -4.33 9.89
C THR A 173 -8.39 -5.11 10.76
N SER A 174 -8.28 -4.99 12.08
CA SER A 174 -9.23 -5.54 13.06
C SER A 174 -9.54 -4.44 14.07
N HIS A 175 -10.81 -4.09 14.21
CA HIS A 175 -11.27 -3.07 15.16
C HIS A 175 -10.67 -1.67 14.95
N ALA A 176 -10.28 -1.30 13.74
CA ALA A 176 -9.74 0.02 13.43
C ALA A 176 -10.85 1.09 13.31
N ASN A 177 -10.48 2.34 13.59
CA ASN A 177 -11.28 3.51 13.25
C ASN A 177 -11.05 3.84 11.76
N ILE A 178 -12.03 3.58 10.92
CA ILE A 178 -11.92 3.82 9.47
C ILE A 178 -12.58 5.15 9.13
N THR A 179 -11.80 6.10 8.65
CA THR A 179 -12.32 7.37 8.12
C THR A 179 -12.36 7.29 6.60
N VAL A 180 -13.59 7.38 6.05
CA VAL A 180 -13.81 7.45 4.59
C VAL A 180 -13.87 8.91 4.19
N ALA A 181 -12.94 9.36 3.34
CA ALA A 181 -12.78 10.76 2.99
C ALA A 181 -12.99 11.00 1.49
N HIS A 182 -13.76 12.02 1.15
CA HIS A 182 -13.95 12.49 -0.22
C HIS A 182 -13.66 13.98 -0.35
N ALA A 183 -12.85 14.32 -1.34
CA ALA A 183 -12.64 15.70 -1.74
C ALA A 183 -13.59 16.05 -2.88
N PHE A 184 -14.39 17.10 -2.73
CA PHE A 184 -15.26 17.57 -3.80
C PHE A 184 -14.85 18.95 -4.32
N ASP A 185 -15.17 19.20 -5.55
CA ASP A 185 -15.10 20.53 -6.16
C ASP A 185 -16.49 20.99 -6.61
N VAL A 186 -16.63 22.28 -6.79
CA VAL A 186 -17.88 22.91 -7.27
C VAL A 186 -17.69 23.29 -8.72
N PRO A 187 -18.24 22.52 -9.67
CA PRO A 187 -18.08 22.80 -11.08
C PRO A 187 -18.59 24.21 -11.42
N PHE A 188 -17.84 24.90 -12.27
CA PHE A 188 -18.24 26.21 -12.78
C PHE A 188 -18.42 27.33 -11.76
N GLU A 189 -18.04 27.18 -10.48
CA GLU A 189 -18.25 28.23 -9.48
C GLU A 189 -17.72 29.61 -9.88
N GLY A 190 -16.53 29.67 -10.48
CA GLY A 190 -15.98 30.91 -11.01
C GLY A 190 -16.83 31.56 -12.11
N LYS A 191 -17.48 30.73 -12.95
CA LYS A 191 -18.40 31.22 -13.99
C LYS A 191 -19.73 31.67 -13.42
N LEU A 192 -20.23 30.96 -12.39
CA LEU A 192 -21.46 31.36 -11.69
C LEU A 192 -21.30 32.72 -11.05
N ARG A 193 -20.16 33.02 -10.43
CA ARG A 193 -19.83 34.34 -9.88
C ARG A 193 -19.79 35.45 -10.96
N LEU A 194 -19.28 35.11 -12.15
CA LEU A 194 -19.25 36.05 -13.27
C LEU A 194 -20.63 36.28 -13.92
N ALA A 195 -21.57 35.37 -13.69
CA ALA A 195 -22.94 35.45 -14.17
C ALA A 195 -23.90 36.04 -13.13
N ASP A 196 -23.37 36.82 -12.16
CA ASP A 196 -24.13 37.49 -11.09
C ASP A 196 -25.02 36.57 -10.25
N VAL A 197 -24.67 35.27 -10.18
CA VAL A 197 -25.36 34.33 -9.26
C VAL A 197 -25.03 34.73 -7.83
N SER A 198 -26.03 34.82 -6.97
CA SER A 198 -25.87 35.26 -5.58
C SER A 198 -24.95 34.33 -4.78
N VAL A 199 -24.30 34.86 -3.75
CA VAL A 199 -23.43 34.06 -2.86
C VAL A 199 -24.25 32.97 -2.18
N GLU A 200 -25.49 33.28 -1.79
CA GLU A 200 -26.43 32.36 -1.12
C GLU A 200 -26.76 31.18 -2.04
N GLU A 201 -27.00 31.41 -3.32
CA GLU A 201 -27.27 30.33 -4.28
C GLU A 201 -26.04 29.44 -4.51
N ILE A 202 -24.85 30.04 -4.58
CA ILE A 202 -23.58 29.28 -4.67
C ILE A 202 -23.35 28.44 -3.42
N GLU A 203 -23.59 28.98 -2.23
CA GLU A 203 -23.48 28.23 -0.96
C GLU A 203 -24.53 27.12 -0.86
N HIS A 204 -25.75 27.35 -1.29
CA HIS A 204 -26.77 26.32 -1.36
C HIS A 204 -26.35 25.18 -2.32
N TYR A 205 -25.81 25.51 -3.48
CA TYR A 205 -25.29 24.54 -4.43
C TYR A 205 -24.13 23.72 -3.87
N ARG A 206 -23.19 24.36 -3.14
CA ARG A 206 -22.11 23.67 -2.42
C ARG A 206 -22.65 22.67 -1.40
N ALA A 207 -23.60 23.12 -0.57
CA ALA A 207 -24.23 22.27 0.43
C ALA A 207 -24.92 21.06 -0.18
N GLN A 208 -25.59 21.22 -1.32
CA GLN A 208 -26.22 20.11 -2.05
C GLN A 208 -25.16 19.08 -2.54
N ILE A 209 -24.07 19.53 -3.16
CA ILE A 209 -22.99 18.62 -3.61
C ILE A 209 -22.40 17.87 -2.40
N GLN A 210 -22.14 18.57 -1.31
CA GLN A 210 -21.61 17.96 -0.09
C GLN A 210 -22.55 16.89 0.48
N GLN A 211 -23.86 17.21 0.57
CA GLN A 211 -24.86 16.25 1.06
C GLN A 211 -25.02 15.03 0.14
N GLN A 212 -24.95 15.21 -1.16
CA GLN A 212 -24.95 14.09 -2.12
C GLN A 212 -23.73 13.20 -1.94
N ALA A 213 -22.54 13.79 -1.74
CA ALA A 213 -21.30 13.05 -1.49
C ALA A 213 -21.35 12.28 -0.16
N LEU A 214 -21.87 12.91 0.91
CA LEU A 214 -22.11 12.24 2.20
C LEU A 214 -23.06 11.04 2.05
N GLY A 215 -24.16 11.20 1.31
CA GLY A 215 -25.06 10.10 1.01
C GLY A 215 -24.37 8.93 0.31
N LYS A 216 -23.54 9.22 -0.68
CA LYS A 216 -22.75 8.19 -1.40
C LYS A 216 -21.74 7.48 -0.48
N ILE A 217 -21.03 8.21 0.38
CA ILE A 217 -20.10 7.60 1.37
C ILE A 217 -20.88 6.66 2.32
N ARG A 218 -22.02 7.10 2.86
CA ARG A 218 -22.83 6.28 3.76
C ARG A 218 -23.33 5.00 3.09
N SER A 219 -23.79 5.11 1.84
CA SER A 219 -24.14 3.92 1.04
C SER A 219 -22.95 2.98 0.82
N LEU A 220 -21.76 3.54 0.58
CA LEU A 220 -20.54 2.77 0.42
C LEU A 220 -20.16 2.04 1.72
N ILE A 221 -20.20 2.72 2.87
CA ILE A 221 -19.97 2.12 4.19
C ILE A 221 -20.98 1.01 4.47
N GLN A 222 -22.27 1.25 4.23
CA GLN A 222 -23.32 0.25 4.41
C GLN A 222 -23.11 -1.00 3.53
N SER A 223 -22.52 -0.85 2.32
CA SER A 223 -22.26 -1.98 1.42
C SER A 223 -21.20 -2.95 1.94
N VAL A 224 -20.37 -2.53 2.90
CA VAL A 224 -19.29 -3.37 3.46
C VAL A 224 -19.81 -4.34 4.53
N HIS A 225 -20.97 -4.04 5.17
CA HIS A 225 -21.62 -4.88 6.20
C HIS A 225 -20.66 -5.34 7.28
N ASP A 226 -19.94 -4.41 7.91
CA ASP A 226 -18.93 -4.71 8.90
C ASP A 226 -19.23 -4.03 10.24
N ASP A 227 -19.56 -4.84 11.25
CA ASP A 227 -19.87 -4.37 12.60
C ASP A 227 -18.62 -4.30 13.51
N MET A 228 -17.46 -4.74 13.02
CA MET A 228 -16.21 -4.79 13.78
C MET A 228 -15.44 -3.48 13.79
N HIS A 229 -15.75 -2.58 12.85
CA HIS A 229 -15.05 -1.32 12.66
C HIS A 229 -15.92 -0.12 12.99
N SER A 230 -15.28 0.95 13.49
CA SER A 230 -15.92 2.27 13.62
C SER A 230 -15.70 3.07 12.36
N PHE A 231 -16.79 3.54 11.73
CA PHE A 231 -16.70 4.33 10.50
C PHE A 231 -17.01 5.80 10.75
N LYS A 232 -16.25 6.67 10.11
CA LYS A 232 -16.50 8.12 10.04
C LYS A 232 -16.51 8.56 8.59
N ASP A 233 -17.42 9.47 8.23
CA ASP A 233 -17.52 10.10 6.92
C ASP A 233 -16.94 11.52 6.96
N VAL A 234 -16.11 11.86 5.98
CA VAL A 234 -15.52 13.18 5.80
C VAL A 234 -15.70 13.61 4.35
N VAL A 235 -16.37 14.75 4.13
CA VAL A 235 -16.52 15.36 2.81
C VAL A 235 -16.10 16.82 2.91
N GLU A 236 -15.01 17.17 2.25
CA GLU A 236 -14.48 18.52 2.26
C GLU A 236 -14.19 19.01 0.84
N ARG A 237 -14.33 20.32 0.65
CA ARG A 237 -14.00 20.95 -0.61
C ARG A 237 -12.50 21.12 -0.74
N GLY A 238 -11.93 20.76 -1.90
CA GLY A 238 -10.54 21.03 -2.22
C GLY A 238 -9.84 19.98 -3.08
N ASP A 239 -8.53 20.15 -3.23
CA ASP A 239 -7.69 19.18 -3.93
C ASP A 239 -7.56 17.89 -3.11
N PRO A 240 -7.85 16.71 -3.70
CA PRO A 240 -7.84 15.44 -2.98
C PRO A 240 -6.47 15.10 -2.37
N ARG A 241 -5.36 15.48 -3.01
CA ARG A 241 -4.00 15.20 -2.52
C ARG A 241 -3.74 15.94 -1.22
N ARG A 242 -4.09 17.23 -1.18
CA ARG A 242 -3.93 18.07 0.02
C ARG A 242 -4.86 17.63 1.15
N LEU A 243 -6.11 17.30 0.81
CA LEU A 243 -7.07 16.81 1.79
C LEU A 243 -6.58 15.53 2.46
N ILE A 244 -6.15 14.54 1.69
CA ILE A 244 -5.71 13.25 2.20
C ILE A 244 -4.52 13.43 3.17
N LEU A 245 -3.49 14.19 2.79
CA LEU A 245 -2.32 14.42 3.65
C LEU A 245 -2.66 15.25 4.90
N ALA A 246 -3.57 16.21 4.79
CA ALA A 246 -4.06 16.95 5.95
C ALA A 246 -4.82 16.04 6.92
N LYS A 247 -5.69 15.14 6.41
CA LYS A 247 -6.42 14.16 7.21
C LYS A 247 -5.53 13.08 7.81
N GLU A 248 -4.52 12.60 7.08
CA GLU A 248 -3.48 11.73 7.64
C GLU A 248 -2.92 12.32 8.94
N THR A 249 -2.50 13.58 8.89
CA THR A 249 -1.92 14.26 10.06
C THR A 249 -2.95 14.51 11.15
N GLN A 250 -4.16 15.01 10.79
CA GLN A 250 -5.21 15.37 11.74
C GLN A 250 -5.74 14.16 12.52
N LEU A 251 -5.86 13.01 11.84
CA LEU A 251 -6.39 11.77 12.41
C LEU A 251 -5.30 10.92 13.07
N GLY A 252 -4.03 11.27 12.89
CA GLY A 252 -2.92 10.39 13.25
C GLY A 252 -3.03 9.05 12.54
N ALA A 253 -3.38 9.07 11.24
CA ALA A 253 -3.55 7.85 10.49
C ALA A 253 -2.26 7.04 10.43
N ASP A 254 -2.37 5.74 10.65
CA ASP A 254 -1.27 4.78 10.58
C ASP A 254 -1.29 3.96 9.29
N LEU A 255 -2.44 3.99 8.57
CA LEU A 255 -2.61 3.36 7.27
C LEU A 255 -3.51 4.20 6.37
N ILE A 256 -3.10 4.40 5.11
CA ILE A 256 -3.97 4.86 4.03
C ILE A 256 -4.26 3.69 3.11
N VAL A 257 -5.54 3.41 2.82
CA VAL A 257 -5.94 2.39 1.85
C VAL A 257 -6.57 3.07 0.65
N ILE A 258 -5.98 2.90 -0.52
CA ILE A 258 -6.36 3.64 -1.73
C ILE A 258 -6.38 2.72 -2.96
N GLY A 259 -7.30 2.97 -3.89
CA GLY A 259 -7.30 2.30 -5.19
C GLY A 259 -6.09 2.69 -6.05
N LYS A 260 -5.66 1.81 -6.93
CA LYS A 260 -4.55 2.08 -7.85
C LYS A 260 -4.86 3.23 -8.82
N HIS A 261 -6.11 3.33 -9.28
CA HIS A 261 -6.59 4.37 -10.20
C HIS A 261 -7.97 4.89 -9.82
N GLY A 262 -8.32 6.08 -10.35
CA GLY A 262 -9.70 6.55 -10.51
C GLY A 262 -10.32 6.02 -11.81
N SER A 263 -11.44 6.57 -12.20
CA SER A 263 -12.46 6.00 -13.10
C SER A 263 -12.10 5.74 -14.56
N MET A 264 -10.90 5.92 -15.10
CA MET A 264 -10.68 5.74 -16.57
C MET A 264 -9.22 5.60 -17.02
N ILE A 265 -8.39 4.85 -16.33
CA ILE A 265 -6.95 4.74 -16.71
C ILE A 265 -6.57 3.28 -16.97
N GLU A 266 -5.73 3.07 -17.99
CA GLU A 266 -5.18 1.76 -18.34
C GLU A 266 -4.50 1.05 -17.14
N ASP A 267 -4.65 -0.26 -17.05
CA ASP A 267 -4.20 -1.15 -15.95
C ASP A 267 -2.72 -0.98 -15.51
N LEU A 268 -1.88 -0.41 -16.36
CA LEU A 268 -0.44 -0.24 -16.12
C LEU A 268 -0.05 1.12 -15.49
N LEU A 269 -1.00 2.04 -15.30
CA LEU A 269 -0.71 3.35 -14.75
C LEU A 269 -1.15 3.41 -13.27
N ILE A 270 -0.44 4.19 -12.48
CA ILE A 270 -0.82 4.56 -11.11
C ILE A 270 -1.48 5.93 -11.20
N GLY A 271 -2.66 6.10 -10.61
CA GLY A 271 -3.38 7.37 -10.60
C GLY A 271 -2.54 8.52 -9.98
N SER A 272 -2.79 9.73 -10.41
CA SER A 272 -2.01 10.91 -9.96
C SER A 272 -2.14 11.14 -8.44
N VAL A 273 -3.32 10.92 -7.85
CA VAL A 273 -3.55 11.02 -6.41
C VAL A 273 -2.78 9.91 -5.69
N THR A 274 -2.94 8.66 -6.12
CA THR A 274 -2.27 7.50 -5.50
C THR A 274 -0.75 7.65 -5.53
N ARG A 275 -0.18 8.12 -6.65
CA ARG A 275 1.26 8.41 -6.76
C ARG A 275 1.69 9.48 -5.77
N HIS A 276 0.94 10.57 -5.66
CA HIS A 276 1.26 11.65 -4.73
C HIS A 276 1.21 11.18 -3.27
N ILE A 277 0.19 10.37 -2.90
CA ILE A 277 0.09 9.81 -1.55
C ILE A 277 1.22 8.81 -1.26
N LEU A 278 1.55 7.94 -2.21
CA LEU A 278 2.72 7.07 -2.08
C LEU A 278 4.02 7.84 -1.87
N SER A 279 4.12 9.03 -2.47
CA SER A 279 5.27 9.93 -2.36
C SER A 279 5.32 10.63 -1.01
N ASP A 280 4.25 11.30 -0.62
CA ASP A 280 4.29 12.36 0.39
C ASP A 280 3.70 11.96 1.75
N SER A 281 2.94 10.85 1.83
CA SER A 281 2.42 10.37 3.12
C SER A 281 3.54 9.85 4.02
N LYS A 282 3.35 9.98 5.32
CA LYS A 282 4.27 9.51 6.36
C LYS A 282 3.86 8.17 6.95
N CYS A 283 2.61 7.76 6.78
CA CYS A 283 2.11 6.47 7.22
C CYS A 283 2.22 5.41 6.12
N ASP A 284 1.96 4.16 6.47
CA ASP A 284 1.93 3.06 5.52
C ASP A 284 0.82 3.26 4.49
N VAL A 285 1.04 2.81 3.25
CA VAL A 285 0.07 2.95 2.16
C VAL A 285 -0.22 1.57 1.55
N LEU A 286 -1.48 1.16 1.64
CA LEU A 286 -1.99 -0.03 0.98
C LEU A 286 -2.70 0.35 -0.31
N VAL A 287 -2.18 -0.11 -1.43
CA VAL A 287 -2.75 0.12 -2.75
C VAL A 287 -3.54 -1.11 -3.18
N ASP A 288 -4.82 -0.94 -3.43
CA ASP A 288 -5.64 -1.97 -4.07
C ASP A 288 -5.36 -1.98 -5.57
N THR A 289 -4.66 -3.00 -6.02
CA THR A 289 -4.32 -3.22 -7.43
C THR A 289 -5.26 -4.21 -8.11
N SER A 290 -6.27 -4.73 -7.39
CA SER A 290 -7.23 -5.66 -7.95
C SER A 290 -8.05 -5.01 -9.07
N ARG A 291 -8.38 -5.78 -10.10
CA ARG A 291 -9.32 -5.29 -11.12
C ARG A 291 -10.69 -5.17 -10.50
N ALA A 292 -11.31 -3.99 -10.62
CA ALA A 292 -12.72 -3.86 -10.31
C ALA A 292 -13.51 -4.79 -11.25
N LYS A 293 -14.32 -5.65 -10.66
CA LYS A 293 -15.21 -6.55 -11.41
C LYS A 293 -16.40 -5.78 -11.95
#